data_7ef86d76e85682b69c7ecce6ab2b61af
#
_entry.id   7ef86d76e85682b69c7ecce6ab2b61af
#
_cell.length_a   1.000
_cell.length_b   1.000
_cell.length_c   1.000
_cell.angle_alpha   90.00
_cell.angle_beta   90.00
_cell.angle_gamma   90.00
#
_symmetry.space_group_name_H-M   'P 1'
#
loop_
_entity.id
_entity.type
_entity.pdbx_description
1 polymer ?
#
loop_
_entity_poly.entity_id
_entity_poly.type
_entity_poly.pdbx_seq_one_letter_code
_entity_poly.pdbx_strand_id
1 'polypeptide(L)'
;MRHTVRLHGVIVGHSDLEHVDPDLERAWGEFRPGLGYELVQPVFLLFAQAVPRDGSPKDAALLDRYHQSRDALHLELQDDQSRTIKTSAIHIVDYSESGEQTPSSLTY
;
A
#
# COMPACT_ATOMS: atom_id res chain seq x y z
N MET A 1 -12.56 6.00 -10.95
CA MET A 1 -12.12 7.30 -10.39
C MET A 1 -10.70 7.17 -9.88
N ARG A 2 -9.80 8.01 -10.34
CA ARG A 2 -8.37 7.88 -10.03
C ARG A 2 -8.06 8.49 -8.66
N HIS A 3 -7.45 7.68 -7.79
CA HIS A 3 -6.92 8.13 -6.50
C HIS A 3 -5.40 8.16 -6.55
N THR A 4 -4.80 9.07 -5.82
CA THR A 4 -3.35 9.27 -5.79
C THR A 4 -2.84 9.10 -4.36
N VAL A 5 -1.79 8.28 -4.20
CA VAL A 5 -1.05 8.16 -2.94
C VAL A 5 0.15 9.08 -2.98
N ARG A 6 0.34 9.89 -1.94
CA ARG A 6 1.47 10.83 -1.84
C ARG A 6 2.24 10.64 -0.53
N LEU A 7 3.53 10.88 -0.62
CA LEU A 7 4.45 10.99 0.52
C LEU A 7 5.06 12.39 0.50
N HIS A 8 4.63 13.27 1.42
CA HIS A 8 5.15 14.65 1.50
C HIS A 8 5.13 15.38 0.15
N GLY A 9 4.02 15.27 -0.59
CA GLY A 9 3.86 15.89 -1.90
C GLY A 9 4.41 15.09 -3.08
N VAL A 10 5.17 14.03 -2.84
CA VAL A 10 5.69 13.16 -3.91
C VAL A 10 4.67 12.09 -4.25
N ILE A 11 4.38 11.90 -5.53
CA ILE A 11 3.43 10.88 -5.99
C ILE A 11 4.07 9.50 -5.86
N VAL A 12 3.48 8.66 -5.02
CA VAL A 12 3.88 7.26 -4.82
C VAL A 12 3.23 6.37 -5.88
N GLY A 13 1.98 6.63 -6.21
CA GLY A 13 1.27 5.84 -7.21
C GLY A 13 -0.21 6.17 -7.26
N HIS A 14 -0.94 5.37 -8.03
CA HIS A 14 -2.36 5.59 -8.30
C HIS A 14 -3.14 4.29 -8.20
N SER A 15 -4.43 4.41 -7.88
CA SER A 15 -5.40 3.31 -7.96
C SER A 15 -6.78 3.89 -8.24
N ASP A 16 -7.60 3.15 -8.97
CA ASP A 16 -9.01 3.52 -9.15
C ASP A 16 -9.89 3.03 -8.00
N LEU A 17 -9.33 2.25 -7.06
CA LEU A 17 -10.03 1.71 -5.89
C LEU A 17 -11.38 1.10 -6.29
N GLU A 18 -11.33 0.14 -7.21
CA GLU A 18 -12.50 -0.41 -7.90
C GLU A 18 -13.47 -1.12 -6.96
N HIS A 19 -12.98 -1.58 -5.82
CA HIS A 19 -13.74 -2.34 -4.84
C HIS A 19 -13.97 -1.52 -3.58
N VAL A 20 -15.22 -1.40 -3.16
CA VAL A 20 -15.59 -0.65 -1.95
C VAL A 20 -16.46 -1.54 -1.06
N ASP A 21 -16.11 -1.61 0.21
CA ASP A 21 -16.94 -2.23 1.24
C ASP A 21 -17.34 -1.16 2.26
N PRO A 22 -18.54 -0.59 2.13
CA PRO A 22 -18.98 0.50 3.02
C PRO A 22 -19.18 0.05 4.46
N ASP A 23 -19.50 -1.22 4.69
CA ASP A 23 -19.72 -1.75 6.05
C ASP A 23 -18.41 -1.80 6.84
N LEU A 24 -17.29 -2.07 6.17
CA LEU A 24 -15.95 -2.10 6.76
C LEU A 24 -15.20 -0.77 6.60
N GLU A 25 -15.82 0.22 5.96
CA GLU A 25 -15.20 1.50 5.62
C GLU A 25 -13.85 1.30 4.89
N ARG A 26 -13.83 0.38 3.94
CA ARG A 26 -12.63 -0.05 3.24
C ARG A 26 -12.81 0.03 1.74
N ALA A 27 -11.77 0.41 1.02
CA ALA A 27 -11.70 0.29 -0.44
C ALA A 27 -10.35 -0.29 -0.84
N TRP A 28 -10.33 -0.99 -1.97
CA TRP A 28 -9.10 -1.56 -2.53
C TRP A 28 -9.19 -1.62 -4.05
N GLY A 29 -8.04 -1.75 -4.68
CA GLY A 29 -7.96 -1.84 -6.13
C GLY A 29 -6.54 -2.09 -6.61
N GLU A 30 -6.39 -2.22 -7.91
CA GLU A 30 -5.08 -2.36 -8.53
C GLU A 30 -4.22 -1.13 -8.26
N PHE A 31 -2.98 -1.35 -7.85
CA PHE A 31 -2.03 -0.28 -7.60
C PHE A 31 -1.08 -0.13 -8.80
N ARG A 32 -0.96 1.10 -9.29
CA ARG A 32 -0.02 1.47 -10.33
C ARG A 32 1.08 2.35 -9.72
N PRO A 33 2.32 1.83 -9.57
CA PRO A 33 3.39 2.60 -8.93
C PRO A 33 3.78 3.82 -9.77
N GLY A 34 4.03 4.94 -9.08
CA GLY A 34 4.59 6.14 -9.66
C GLY A 34 6.08 6.27 -9.37
N LEU A 35 6.68 7.41 -9.74
CA LEU A 35 8.12 7.64 -9.56
C LEU A 35 8.54 7.64 -8.09
N GLY A 36 7.66 8.05 -7.18
CA GLY A 36 7.96 8.08 -5.75
C GLY A 36 7.85 6.74 -5.04
N TYR A 37 7.40 5.68 -5.72
CA TYR A 37 7.20 4.39 -5.07
C TYR A 37 8.50 3.82 -4.50
N GLU A 38 9.63 4.03 -5.15
CA GLU A 38 10.93 3.55 -4.67
C GLU A 38 11.26 4.03 -3.25
N LEU A 39 10.73 5.19 -2.85
CA LEU A 39 10.96 5.74 -1.52
C LEU A 39 10.28 4.92 -0.42
N VAL A 40 9.18 4.26 -0.73
CA VAL A 40 8.36 3.52 0.23
C VAL A 40 8.38 2.01 0.01
N GLN A 41 8.85 1.54 -1.12
CA GLN A 41 8.88 0.12 -1.46
C GLN A 41 9.52 -0.75 -0.38
N PRO A 42 10.67 -0.39 0.23
CA PRO A 42 11.27 -1.21 1.28
C PRO A 42 10.33 -1.51 2.44
N VAL A 43 9.45 -0.58 2.78
CA VAL A 43 8.46 -0.79 3.86
C VAL A 43 7.45 -1.86 3.46
N PHE A 44 6.90 -1.79 2.25
CA PHE A 44 5.90 -2.77 1.80
C PHE A 44 6.52 -4.15 1.51
N LEU A 45 7.78 -4.21 1.16
CA LEU A 45 8.51 -5.48 1.04
C LEU A 45 8.65 -6.19 2.39
N LEU A 46 8.68 -5.47 3.51
CA LEU A 46 8.67 -6.08 4.85
C LEU A 46 7.42 -6.94 5.05
N PHE A 47 6.26 -6.47 4.59
CA PHE A 47 5.03 -7.26 4.67
C PHE A 47 5.13 -8.54 3.85
N ALA A 48 5.63 -8.46 2.62
CA ALA A 48 5.79 -9.62 1.76
C ALA A 48 6.74 -10.66 2.37
N GLN A 49 7.78 -10.20 3.04
CA GLN A 49 8.72 -11.08 3.76
C GLN A 49 8.09 -11.68 5.02
N ALA A 50 7.29 -10.88 5.75
CA ALA A 50 6.64 -11.31 6.98
C ALA A 50 5.51 -12.31 6.74
N VAL A 51 4.82 -12.19 5.59
CA VAL A 51 3.66 -13.01 5.22
C VAL A 51 3.92 -13.63 3.83
N PRO A 52 4.80 -14.66 3.75
CA PRO A 52 5.11 -15.29 2.46
C PRO A 52 3.89 -15.98 1.85
N ARG A 53 3.84 -16.02 0.52
CA ARG A 53 2.78 -16.73 -0.22
C ARG A 53 3.14 -18.16 -0.58
N ASP A 54 4.34 -18.63 -0.19
CA ASP A 54 4.82 -19.97 -0.49
C ASP A 54 4.45 -21.03 0.56
N GLY A 55 3.63 -20.67 1.56
CA GLY A 55 3.24 -21.55 2.64
C GLY A 55 4.16 -21.50 3.85
N SER A 56 5.22 -20.72 3.83
CA SER A 56 6.10 -20.53 4.99
C SER A 56 5.34 -19.83 6.13
N PRO A 57 5.73 -20.08 7.40
CA PRO A 57 5.10 -19.43 8.55
C PRO A 57 5.27 -17.91 8.52
N LYS A 58 4.29 -17.20 9.08
CA LYS A 58 4.39 -15.76 9.27
C LYS A 58 5.50 -15.42 10.25
N ASP A 59 6.24 -14.36 9.97
CA ASP A 59 7.23 -13.78 10.89
C ASP A 59 6.58 -12.63 11.67
N ALA A 60 6.20 -12.88 12.92
CA ALA A 60 5.50 -11.90 13.74
C ALA A 60 6.35 -10.67 14.05
N ALA A 61 7.65 -10.84 14.32
CA ALA A 61 8.54 -9.73 14.60
C ALA A 61 8.69 -8.81 13.38
N LEU A 62 8.83 -9.40 12.20
CA LEU A 62 8.93 -8.66 10.95
C LEU A 62 7.62 -7.95 10.60
N LEU A 63 6.48 -8.59 10.89
CA LEU A 63 5.16 -7.98 10.69
C LEU A 63 4.96 -6.75 11.59
N ASP A 64 5.37 -6.82 12.85
CA ASP A 64 5.34 -5.68 13.76
C ASP A 64 6.21 -4.53 13.24
N ARG A 65 7.40 -4.85 12.75
CA ARG A 65 8.30 -3.87 12.15
C ARG A 65 7.67 -3.21 10.92
N TYR A 66 6.97 -3.98 10.10
CA TYR A 66 6.22 -3.45 8.96
C TYR A 66 5.18 -2.43 9.41
N HIS A 67 4.34 -2.77 10.41
CA HIS A 67 3.29 -1.87 10.88
C HIS A 67 3.86 -0.56 11.42
N GLN A 68 4.92 -0.62 12.21
CA GLN A 68 5.58 0.57 12.74
C GLN A 68 6.16 1.44 11.64
N SER A 69 6.83 0.84 10.65
CA SER A 69 7.45 1.56 9.54
C SER A 69 6.40 2.18 8.63
N ARG A 70 5.31 1.46 8.34
CA ARG A 70 4.20 1.96 7.52
C ARG A 70 3.54 3.17 8.19
N ASP A 71 3.24 3.07 9.49
CA ASP A 71 2.58 4.16 10.21
C ASP A 71 3.46 5.41 10.28
N ALA A 72 4.78 5.23 10.33
CA ALA A 72 5.73 6.34 10.33
C ALA A 72 5.82 7.08 8.99
N LEU A 73 5.39 6.48 7.88
CA LEU A 73 5.42 7.13 6.57
C LEU A 73 4.44 8.28 6.45
N HIS A 74 3.29 8.21 7.12
CA HIS A 74 2.21 9.18 7.01
C HIS A 74 1.78 9.42 5.55
N LEU A 75 1.51 8.35 4.83
CA LEU A 75 1.03 8.44 3.46
C LEU A 75 -0.33 9.13 3.40
N GLU A 76 -0.54 9.92 2.36
CA GLU A 76 -1.82 10.57 2.08
C GLU A 76 -2.48 9.95 0.86
N LEU A 77 -3.81 9.83 0.92
CA LEU A 77 -4.63 9.43 -0.21
C LEU A 77 -5.46 10.62 -0.67
N GLN A 78 -5.42 10.93 -1.95
CA GLN A 78 -6.20 12.00 -2.56
C GLN A 78 -7.11 11.45 -3.65
N ASP A 79 -8.31 12.05 -3.80
CA ASP A 79 -9.22 11.73 -4.87
C ASP A 79 -8.80 12.42 -6.20
N ASP A 80 -9.61 12.26 -7.26
CA ASP A 80 -9.35 12.84 -8.58
C ASP A 80 -9.44 14.39 -8.60
N GLN A 81 -9.96 15.00 -7.54
CA GLN A 81 -10.02 16.45 -7.37
C GLN A 81 -8.96 16.96 -6.37
N SER A 82 -7.97 16.15 -6.06
CA SER A 82 -6.88 16.45 -5.14
C SER A 82 -7.33 16.72 -3.70
N ARG A 83 -8.50 16.22 -3.31
CA ARG A 83 -8.98 16.29 -1.93
C ARG A 83 -8.42 15.12 -1.14
N THR A 84 -7.88 15.40 0.05
CA THR A 84 -7.35 14.37 0.93
C THR A 84 -8.49 13.55 1.53
N ILE A 85 -8.37 12.22 1.41
CA ILE A 85 -9.31 11.27 2.00
C ILE A 85 -8.74 10.81 3.32
N LYS A 86 -9.55 10.86 4.37
CA LYS A 86 -9.16 10.35 5.68
C LYS A 86 -9.07 8.82 5.64
N THR A 87 -7.91 8.29 6.02
CA THR A 87 -7.65 6.85 6.05
C THR A 87 -7.12 6.46 7.42
N SER A 88 -7.38 5.21 7.83
CA SER A 88 -6.77 4.65 9.05
C SER A 88 -5.37 4.13 8.77
N ALA A 89 -5.18 3.46 7.64
CA ALA A 89 -3.88 2.96 7.19
C ALA A 89 -3.92 2.70 5.69
N ILE A 90 -2.81 2.94 5.00
CA ILE A 90 -2.67 2.64 3.58
C ILE A 90 -1.73 1.45 3.45
N HIS A 91 -2.19 0.39 2.80
CA HIS A 91 -1.43 -0.84 2.59
C HIS A 91 -1.27 -1.12 1.10
N ILE A 92 -0.04 -1.38 0.66
CA ILE A 92 0.27 -1.77 -0.72
C ILE A 92 0.82 -3.20 -0.69
N VAL A 93 0.21 -4.09 -1.45
CA VAL A 93 0.68 -5.47 -1.57
C VAL A 93 1.76 -5.51 -2.65
N ASP A 94 2.97 -5.91 -2.26
CA ASP A 94 4.12 -5.98 -3.16
C ASP A 94 4.90 -7.28 -2.92
N TYR A 95 4.72 -8.25 -3.82
CA TYR A 95 5.45 -9.52 -3.82
C TYR A 95 6.44 -9.61 -4.99
N SER A 96 6.93 -8.46 -5.48
CA SER A 96 7.83 -8.43 -6.64
C SER A 96 9.14 -9.20 -6.44
N GLU A 97 9.67 -9.24 -5.21
CA GLU A 97 10.87 -10.03 -4.89
C GLU A 97 10.62 -11.54 -4.94
N SER A 98 9.36 -11.98 -4.87
CA SER A 98 8.96 -13.38 -4.96
C SER A 98 8.63 -13.80 -6.40
N GLY A 99 8.96 -12.96 -7.38
CA GLY A 99 8.72 -13.24 -8.80
C GLY A 99 7.45 -12.66 -9.38
N GLU A 100 6.63 -11.98 -8.60
CA GLU A 100 5.49 -11.23 -9.11
C GLU A 100 5.99 -9.91 -9.73
N GLN A 101 5.41 -9.50 -10.85
CA GLN A 101 5.98 -8.45 -11.68
C GLN A 101 5.81 -7.05 -11.11
N THR A 102 4.71 -6.77 -10.40
CA THR A 102 4.38 -5.42 -9.92
C THR A 102 3.60 -5.47 -8.63
N PRO A 103 3.59 -4.38 -7.84
CA PRO A 103 2.63 -4.23 -6.76
C PRO A 103 1.21 -4.40 -7.28
N SER A 104 0.45 -5.31 -6.69
CA SER A 104 -0.83 -5.74 -7.28
C SER A 104 -2.04 -5.01 -6.70
N SER A 105 -1.97 -4.50 -5.47
CA SER A 105 -3.14 -3.87 -4.87
C SER A 105 -2.80 -2.79 -3.87
N LEU A 106 -3.73 -1.84 -3.75
CA LEU A 106 -3.77 -0.80 -2.73
C LEU A 106 -5.03 -1.01 -1.89
N THR A 107 -4.91 -0.94 -0.57
CA THR A 107 -6.03 -1.00 0.37
C THR A 107 -5.88 0.14 1.40
N TYR A 108 -7.00 0.73 1.77
CA TYR A 108 -7.02 1.62 2.91
C TYR A 108 -8.18 1.33 3.85
#